data_617ed219b554b4d14db60304f0b46561
#
_entry.id   617ed219b554b4d14db60304f0b46561
#
_cell.length_a   1.000
_cell.length_b   1.000
_cell.length_c   1.000
_cell.angle_alpha   90.00
_cell.angle_beta   90.00
_cell.angle_gamma   90.00
#
_symmetry.space_group_name_H-M   'P 1'
#
loop_
_entity.id
_entity.type
_entity.pdbx_description
1 polymer ?
#
loop_
_entity_poly.entity_id
_entity_poly.type
_entity_poly.pdbx_seq_one_letter_code
_entity_poly.pdbx_strand_id
1 'polypeptide(L)'
;MGDKKGYKKLLLEGAVLVASLICALFYPESLVALFTFKLSFLRVFHLLWFIAVLILMKRFIPQFNTKISLGKIFKRNYFRAGDDSTSKQKKLKDYIRKINAGAIRTAVYWTILVLVMGLLYYLNILNKMALFIIVIFFIFMDQFCISIWCPFKWLIKNKCCNTCRINNWGYLMAFSPLILIPSFWTYSILFLSILTIVQWEYLFYTYPERFYELYNANLMCKNCKKKCRAVSSGEERAGRDE
;
A
#
# COMPACT_ATOMS: atom_id res chain seq x y z
N MET A 1 22.76 -8.06 -0.30
CA MET A 1 22.57 -7.29 0.95
C MET A 1 21.22 -6.56 0.83
N GLY A 2 20.16 -7.05 1.52
CA GLY A 2 18.81 -6.48 1.43
C GLY A 2 18.76 -5.02 1.89
N ASP A 3 17.74 -4.29 1.47
CA ASP A 3 17.51 -2.89 1.83
C ASP A 3 17.43 -2.73 3.36
N LYS A 4 18.59 -2.44 4.00
CA LYS A 4 18.70 -2.29 5.47
C LYS A 4 17.67 -1.31 6.03
N LYS A 5 17.27 -0.29 5.27
CA LYS A 5 16.24 0.67 5.67
C LYS A 5 14.85 0.05 5.68
N GLY A 6 14.52 -0.81 4.71
CA GLY A 6 13.24 -1.51 4.66
C GLY A 6 13.06 -2.48 5.84
N TYR A 7 14.11 -3.22 6.18
CA TYR A 7 14.09 -4.12 7.34
C TYR A 7 14.01 -3.40 8.68
N LYS A 8 14.75 -2.28 8.86
CA LYS A 8 14.63 -1.47 10.07
C LYS A 8 13.20 -0.93 10.27
N LYS A 9 12.57 -0.46 9.18
CA LYS A 9 11.19 0.00 9.23
C LYS A 9 10.23 -1.13 9.59
N LEU A 10 10.39 -2.31 8.96
CA LEU A 10 9.59 -3.50 9.26
C LEU A 10 9.72 -3.93 10.73
N LEU A 11 10.93 -3.95 11.28
CA LEU A 11 11.16 -4.28 12.68
C LEU A 11 10.50 -3.27 13.61
N LEU A 12 10.58 -1.97 13.30
CA LEU A 12 9.93 -0.93 14.10
C LEU A 12 8.40 -1.08 14.07
N GLU A 13 7.80 -1.26 12.90
CA GLU A 13 6.34 -1.44 12.77
C GLU A 13 5.89 -2.76 13.44
N GLY A 14 6.69 -3.82 13.35
CA GLY A 14 6.45 -5.08 14.07
C GLY A 14 6.51 -4.92 15.58
N ALA A 15 7.50 -4.18 16.09
CA ALA A 15 7.61 -3.87 17.51
C ALA A 15 6.40 -3.05 18.01
N VAL A 16 5.95 -2.06 17.24
CA VAL A 16 4.75 -1.27 17.56
C VAL A 16 3.51 -2.16 17.58
N LEU A 17 3.36 -3.08 16.62
CA LEU A 17 2.23 -4.01 16.58
C LEU A 17 2.23 -4.92 17.81
N VAL A 18 3.37 -5.54 18.14
CA VAL A 18 3.50 -6.44 19.30
C VAL A 18 3.23 -5.67 20.59
N ALA A 19 3.81 -4.48 20.75
CA ALA A 19 3.56 -3.63 21.94
C ALA A 19 2.08 -3.26 22.05
N SER A 20 1.44 -2.88 20.93
CA SER A 20 0.00 -2.55 20.92
C SER A 20 -0.87 -3.76 21.29
N LEU A 21 -0.52 -4.96 20.82
CA LEU A 21 -1.23 -6.20 21.19
C LEU A 21 -1.06 -6.54 22.67
N ILE A 22 0.16 -6.46 23.19
CA ILE A 22 0.43 -6.70 24.62
C ILE A 22 -0.34 -5.70 25.49
N CYS A 23 -0.27 -4.41 25.14
CA CYS A 23 -1.02 -3.38 25.88
C CYS A 23 -2.53 -3.60 25.80
N ALA A 24 -3.09 -4.01 24.67
CA ALA A 24 -4.50 -4.26 24.53
C ALA A 24 -5.00 -5.48 25.31
N LEU A 25 -4.17 -6.51 25.46
CA LEU A 25 -4.51 -7.74 26.18
C LEU A 25 -4.36 -7.59 27.69
N PHE A 26 -3.29 -6.95 28.15
CA PHE A 26 -2.95 -6.90 29.56
C PHE A 26 -3.27 -5.56 30.24
N TYR A 27 -3.30 -4.47 29.47
CA TYR A 27 -3.47 -3.10 29.98
C TYR A 27 -4.40 -2.26 29.09
N PRO A 28 -5.66 -2.70 28.82
CA PRO A 28 -6.56 -2.01 27.90
C PRO A 28 -6.84 -0.56 28.32
N GLU A 29 -7.01 -0.31 29.63
CA GLU A 29 -7.27 1.03 30.17
C GLU A 29 -6.07 1.97 29.96
N SER A 30 -4.85 1.47 30.14
CA SER A 30 -3.63 2.24 29.90
C SER A 30 -3.47 2.62 28.44
N LEU A 31 -3.88 1.76 27.52
CA LEU A 31 -3.84 2.06 26.09
C LEU A 31 -4.87 3.16 25.72
N VAL A 32 -6.09 3.07 26.27
CA VAL A 32 -7.11 4.13 26.11
C VAL A 32 -6.61 5.44 26.72
N ALA A 33 -6.05 5.39 27.93
CA ALA A 33 -5.48 6.56 28.59
C ALA A 33 -4.37 7.21 27.76
N LEU A 34 -3.48 6.40 27.15
CA LEU A 34 -2.42 6.88 26.26
C LEU A 34 -2.99 7.63 25.05
N PHE A 35 -4.00 7.07 24.36
CA PHE A 35 -4.63 7.73 23.21
C PHE A 35 -5.36 9.00 23.58
N THR A 36 -5.97 9.04 24.77
CA THR A 36 -6.72 10.21 25.26
C THR A 36 -5.86 11.19 26.05
N PHE A 37 -4.61 10.85 26.33
CA PHE A 37 -3.67 11.69 27.08
C PHE A 37 -3.55 13.07 26.45
N LYS A 38 -3.73 14.10 27.26
CA LYS A 38 -3.65 15.50 26.84
C LYS A 38 -2.22 15.98 26.94
N LEU A 39 -1.66 16.40 25.81
CA LEU A 39 -0.41 17.16 25.73
C LEU A 39 -0.79 18.63 25.51
N SER A 40 -1.04 19.37 26.59
CA SER A 40 -1.64 20.72 26.55
C SER A 40 -3.07 20.67 25.96
N PHE A 41 -3.34 21.34 24.83
CA PHE A 41 -4.64 21.31 24.13
C PHE A 41 -4.74 20.21 23.09
N LEU A 42 -3.64 19.50 22.77
CA LEU A 42 -3.63 18.36 21.85
C LEU A 42 -3.67 17.02 22.62
N ARG A 43 -4.28 16.03 22.01
CA ARG A 43 -4.24 14.63 22.48
C ARG A 43 -3.34 13.81 21.58
N VAL A 44 -2.82 12.69 22.08
CA VAL A 44 -1.93 11.80 21.31
C VAL A 44 -2.57 11.36 19.99
N PHE A 45 -3.86 11.09 19.95
CA PHE A 45 -4.54 10.70 18.72
C PHE A 45 -4.54 11.80 17.64
N HIS A 46 -4.53 13.09 18.00
CA HIS A 46 -4.40 14.18 17.02
C HIS A 46 -3.00 14.15 16.35
N LEU A 47 -1.97 13.83 17.14
CA LEU A 47 -0.62 13.69 16.58
C LEU A 47 -0.54 12.52 15.60
N LEU A 48 -1.13 11.37 15.96
CA LEU A 48 -1.18 10.20 15.06
C LEU A 48 -1.97 10.50 13.79
N TRP A 49 -3.09 11.19 13.92
CA TRP A 49 -3.87 11.67 12.78
C TRP A 49 -3.04 12.59 11.87
N PHE A 50 -2.36 13.57 12.45
CA PHE A 50 -1.53 14.50 11.69
C PHE A 50 -0.41 13.77 10.93
N ILE A 51 0.26 12.80 11.57
CA ILE A 51 1.25 11.94 10.91
C ILE A 51 0.63 11.18 9.74
N ALA A 52 -0.55 10.58 9.93
CA ALA A 52 -1.25 9.85 8.87
C ALA A 52 -1.59 10.78 7.68
N VAL A 53 -2.10 11.98 7.96
CA VAL A 53 -2.38 13.00 6.94
C VAL A 53 -1.12 13.40 6.18
N LEU A 54 -0.01 13.66 6.88
CA LEU A 54 1.27 14.00 6.21
C LEU A 54 1.77 12.86 5.30
N ILE A 55 1.61 11.61 5.73
CA ILE A 55 1.99 10.45 4.92
C ILE A 55 1.13 10.36 3.66
N LEU A 56 -0.20 10.54 3.78
CA LEU A 56 -1.12 10.53 2.66
C LEU A 56 -0.87 11.68 1.70
N MET A 57 -0.68 12.90 2.21
CA MET A 57 -0.34 14.07 1.40
C MET A 57 0.98 13.89 0.63
N LYS A 58 1.99 13.29 1.27
CA LYS A 58 3.25 12.95 0.61
C LYS A 58 3.06 11.95 -0.54
N ARG A 59 2.09 11.05 -0.45
CA ARG A 59 1.76 10.14 -1.55
C ARG A 59 0.92 10.81 -2.63
N PHE A 60 -0.01 11.64 -2.24
CA PHE A 60 -0.91 12.34 -3.15
C PHE A 60 -0.18 13.36 -4.04
N ILE A 61 0.76 14.13 -3.47
CA ILE A 61 1.47 15.19 -4.20
C ILE A 61 2.68 14.61 -4.97
N PRO A 62 2.70 14.68 -6.32
CA PRO A 62 3.77 14.11 -7.15
C PRO A 62 5.16 14.65 -6.84
N GLN A 63 5.26 15.90 -6.38
CA GLN A 63 6.53 16.56 -6.07
C GLN A 63 7.29 15.88 -4.94
N PHE A 64 6.57 15.38 -3.93
CA PHE A 64 7.15 14.69 -2.77
C PHE A 64 7.31 13.20 -2.99
N ASN A 65 6.64 12.63 -4.00
CA ASN A 65 6.61 11.19 -4.26
C ASN A 65 7.66 10.78 -5.32
N THR A 66 8.93 11.16 -5.13
CA THR A 66 9.99 10.92 -6.13
C THR A 66 10.74 9.60 -5.95
N LYS A 67 10.84 9.11 -4.70
CA LYS A 67 11.68 7.94 -4.34
C LYS A 67 10.92 6.62 -4.26
N ILE A 68 9.60 6.66 -4.18
CA ILE A 68 8.73 5.49 -4.06
C ILE A 68 8.45 4.96 -5.46
N SER A 69 8.33 3.64 -5.60
CA SER A 69 7.99 2.99 -6.88
C SER A 69 6.80 3.65 -7.59
N LEU A 70 5.84 4.11 -6.83
CA LEU A 70 4.64 4.80 -7.29
C LEU A 70 4.93 6.17 -7.92
N GLY A 71 5.89 6.91 -7.41
CA GLY A 71 6.29 8.21 -7.96
C GLY A 71 6.86 8.14 -9.36
N LYS A 72 7.33 6.97 -9.80
CA LYS A 72 7.92 6.76 -11.12
C LYS A 72 6.91 6.83 -12.27
N ILE A 73 5.62 6.74 -11.98
CA ILE A 73 4.53 6.79 -12.97
C ILE A 73 4.02 8.21 -13.24
N PHE A 74 4.36 9.19 -12.43
CA PHE A 74 4.05 10.59 -12.74
C PHE A 74 4.80 11.06 -13.98
N LYS A 75 4.19 11.96 -14.78
CA LYS A 75 4.76 12.48 -16.02
C LYS A 75 6.21 12.95 -15.86
N ARG A 76 6.52 13.67 -14.77
CA ARG A 76 7.88 14.20 -14.50
C ARG A 76 8.96 13.12 -14.30
N ASN A 77 8.57 11.91 -13.92
CA ASN A 77 9.47 10.81 -13.61
C ASN A 77 9.34 9.65 -14.62
N TYR A 78 8.51 9.83 -15.65
CA TYR A 78 8.33 8.85 -16.72
C TYR A 78 9.43 9.00 -17.76
N PHE A 79 10.16 7.93 -18.00
CA PHE A 79 11.14 7.83 -19.08
C PHE A 79 10.71 6.72 -20.01
N ARG A 80 10.35 7.12 -21.24
CA ARG A 80 9.91 6.18 -22.27
C ARG A 80 11.04 5.22 -22.63
N ALA A 81 10.73 3.94 -22.70
CA ALA A 81 11.67 2.88 -23.08
C ALA A 81 11.41 2.41 -24.50
N GLY A 82 12.30 2.80 -25.43
CA GLY A 82 12.31 2.35 -26.83
C GLY A 82 11.07 2.74 -27.65
N ASP A 83 11.02 2.25 -28.89
CA ASP A 83 10.00 2.60 -29.88
C ASP A 83 8.69 1.82 -29.72
N ASP A 84 7.59 2.36 -30.27
CA ASP A 84 6.28 1.73 -30.28
C ASP A 84 6.19 0.74 -31.44
N SER A 85 6.45 -0.53 -31.17
CA SER A 85 6.14 -1.61 -32.10
C SER A 85 4.73 -2.15 -31.89
N THR A 86 4.11 -2.70 -32.93
CA THR A 86 2.80 -3.38 -32.84
C THR A 86 2.80 -4.52 -31.84
N SER A 87 3.93 -5.23 -31.71
CA SER A 87 4.15 -6.27 -30.71
C SER A 87 4.09 -5.72 -29.27
N LYS A 88 4.70 -4.56 -29.00
CA LYS A 88 4.63 -3.91 -27.69
C LYS A 88 3.22 -3.47 -27.33
N GLN A 89 2.47 -2.93 -28.29
CA GLN A 89 1.07 -2.52 -28.07
C GLN A 89 0.19 -3.72 -27.71
N LYS A 90 0.36 -4.87 -28.36
CA LYS A 90 -0.34 -6.10 -28.00
C LYS A 90 -0.02 -6.53 -26.57
N LYS A 91 1.29 -6.56 -26.22
CA LYS A 91 1.74 -6.88 -24.85
C LYS A 91 1.17 -5.92 -23.81
N LEU A 92 1.03 -4.62 -24.11
CA LEU A 92 0.40 -3.65 -23.22
C LEU A 92 -1.08 -3.95 -22.98
N LYS A 93 -1.85 -4.26 -24.04
CA LYS A 93 -3.26 -4.65 -23.91
C LYS A 93 -3.44 -5.89 -23.04
N ASP A 94 -2.64 -6.91 -23.24
CA ASP A 94 -2.66 -8.14 -22.45
C ASP A 94 -2.28 -7.88 -20.98
N TYR A 95 -1.29 -7.01 -20.75
CA TYR A 95 -0.91 -6.55 -19.41
C TYR A 95 -2.08 -5.85 -18.71
N ILE A 96 -2.72 -4.88 -19.36
CA ILE A 96 -3.87 -4.14 -18.81
C ILE A 96 -4.99 -5.11 -18.43
N ARG A 97 -5.36 -6.04 -19.34
CA ARG A 97 -6.41 -7.04 -19.08
C ARG A 97 -6.09 -7.88 -17.85
N LYS A 98 -4.86 -8.37 -17.76
CA LYS A 98 -4.39 -9.19 -16.63
C LYS A 98 -4.44 -8.45 -15.30
N ILE A 99 -3.92 -7.21 -15.28
CA ILE A 99 -3.87 -6.38 -14.08
C ILE A 99 -5.27 -5.95 -13.64
N ASN A 100 -6.18 -5.61 -14.57
CA ASN A 100 -7.56 -5.29 -14.26
C ASN A 100 -8.29 -6.48 -13.60
N ALA A 101 -8.17 -7.67 -14.16
CA ALA A 101 -8.78 -8.88 -13.58
C ALA A 101 -8.22 -9.17 -12.17
N GLY A 102 -6.92 -8.96 -11.96
CA GLY A 102 -6.29 -9.07 -10.64
C GLY A 102 -6.78 -8.03 -9.64
N ALA A 103 -6.92 -6.77 -10.09
CA ALA A 103 -7.42 -5.68 -9.26
C ALA A 103 -8.87 -5.92 -8.81
N ILE A 104 -9.75 -6.34 -9.73
CA ILE A 104 -11.16 -6.66 -9.41
C ILE A 104 -11.23 -7.78 -8.37
N ARG A 105 -10.49 -8.88 -8.56
CA ARG A 105 -10.45 -9.98 -7.57
C ARG A 105 -10.02 -9.48 -6.20
N THR A 106 -8.96 -8.68 -6.15
CA THR A 106 -8.46 -8.13 -4.89
C THR A 106 -9.49 -7.20 -4.24
N ALA A 107 -10.17 -6.34 -5.01
CA ALA A 107 -11.23 -5.48 -4.51
C ALA A 107 -12.37 -6.29 -3.89
N VAL A 108 -12.83 -7.36 -4.55
CA VAL A 108 -13.89 -8.25 -4.05
C VAL A 108 -13.48 -8.89 -2.73
N TYR A 109 -12.29 -9.52 -2.67
CA TYR A 109 -11.82 -10.15 -1.43
C TYR A 109 -11.66 -9.13 -0.28
N TRP A 110 -11.17 -7.94 -0.59
CA TRP A 110 -11.01 -6.91 0.43
C TRP A 110 -12.36 -6.37 0.92
N THR A 111 -13.31 -6.16 0.01
CA THR A 111 -14.66 -5.75 0.39
C THR A 111 -15.33 -6.80 1.29
N ILE A 112 -15.22 -8.09 0.96
CA ILE A 112 -15.73 -9.17 1.82
C ILE A 112 -15.07 -9.11 3.21
N LEU A 113 -13.75 -8.90 3.28
CA LEU A 113 -13.04 -8.80 4.55
C LEU A 113 -13.56 -7.62 5.40
N VAL A 114 -13.78 -6.46 4.77
CA VAL A 114 -14.32 -5.27 5.48
C VAL A 114 -15.75 -5.52 5.96
N LEU A 115 -16.58 -6.18 5.14
CA LEU A 115 -17.94 -6.56 5.54
C LEU A 115 -17.96 -7.55 6.71
N VAL A 116 -17.07 -8.54 6.71
CA VAL A 116 -16.92 -9.47 7.84
C VAL A 116 -16.49 -8.73 9.09
N MET A 117 -15.51 -7.81 9.00
CA MET A 117 -15.14 -6.98 10.16
C MET A 117 -16.31 -6.12 10.66
N GLY A 118 -17.11 -5.55 9.74
CA GLY A 118 -18.32 -4.81 10.06
C GLY A 118 -19.34 -5.65 10.80
N LEU A 119 -19.58 -6.88 10.36
CA LEU A 119 -20.47 -7.83 11.01
C LEU A 119 -19.98 -8.18 12.43
N LEU A 120 -18.69 -8.50 12.57
CA LEU A 120 -18.08 -8.81 13.86
C LEU A 120 -18.15 -7.62 14.84
N TYR A 121 -18.01 -6.39 14.32
CA TYR A 121 -18.17 -5.17 15.10
C TYR A 121 -19.63 -4.96 15.54
N TYR A 122 -20.58 -5.19 14.63
CA TYR A 122 -22.01 -5.11 14.94
C TYR A 122 -22.45 -6.15 15.98
N LEU A 123 -21.89 -7.36 15.92
CA LEU A 123 -22.12 -8.43 16.89
C LEU A 123 -21.38 -8.19 18.24
N ASN A 124 -20.73 -7.07 18.43
CA ASN A 124 -19.92 -6.73 19.61
C ASN A 124 -18.75 -7.71 19.90
N ILE A 125 -18.34 -8.51 18.93
CA ILE A 125 -17.14 -9.37 19.02
C ILE A 125 -15.88 -8.51 18.90
N LEU A 126 -15.88 -7.55 17.96
CA LEU A 126 -14.82 -6.56 17.82
C LEU A 126 -15.24 -5.26 18.52
N ASN A 127 -14.34 -4.69 19.32
CA ASN A 127 -14.49 -3.36 19.89
C ASN A 127 -13.67 -2.32 19.10
N LYS A 128 -13.84 -1.04 19.42
CA LYS A 128 -13.10 0.06 18.77
C LYS A 128 -11.58 -0.12 18.87
N MET A 129 -11.10 -0.63 20.00
CA MET A 129 -9.67 -0.87 20.22
C MET A 129 -9.14 -1.94 19.29
N ALA A 130 -9.88 -3.05 19.12
CA ALA A 130 -9.52 -4.11 18.18
C ALA A 130 -9.43 -3.57 16.74
N LEU A 131 -10.35 -2.70 16.32
CA LEU A 131 -10.29 -2.06 15.00
C LEU A 131 -9.01 -1.21 14.81
N PHE A 132 -8.58 -0.45 15.84
CA PHE A 132 -7.31 0.27 15.77
C PHE A 132 -6.10 -0.66 15.65
N ILE A 133 -6.10 -1.78 16.39
CA ILE A 133 -5.03 -2.78 16.27
C ILE A 133 -5.02 -3.41 14.89
N ILE A 134 -6.18 -3.70 14.30
CA ILE A 134 -6.28 -4.20 12.92
C ILE A 134 -5.69 -3.19 11.92
N VAL A 135 -5.90 -1.88 12.13
CA VAL A 135 -5.26 -0.85 11.29
C VAL A 135 -3.73 -0.92 11.42
N ILE A 136 -3.20 -1.00 12.64
CA ILE A 136 -1.75 -1.14 12.87
C ILE A 136 -1.23 -2.42 12.21
N PHE A 137 -1.95 -3.53 12.32
CA PHE A 137 -1.62 -4.78 11.65
C PHE A 137 -1.59 -4.63 10.13
N PHE A 138 -2.54 -3.96 9.51
CA PHE A 138 -2.53 -3.74 8.06
C PHE A 138 -1.41 -2.81 7.60
N ILE A 139 -1.03 -1.79 8.39
CA ILE A 139 0.14 -0.95 8.11
C ILE A 139 1.41 -1.81 8.15
N PHE A 140 1.57 -2.64 9.16
CA PHE A 140 2.67 -3.60 9.25
C PHE A 140 2.68 -4.56 8.05
N MET A 141 1.51 -5.10 7.66
CA MET A 141 1.39 -6.00 6.50
C MET A 141 1.73 -5.31 5.18
N ASP A 142 1.43 -4.01 5.00
CA ASP A 142 1.88 -3.25 3.81
C ASP A 142 3.42 -3.24 3.73
N GLN A 143 4.10 -2.96 4.84
CA GLN A 143 5.57 -2.98 4.88
C GLN A 143 6.13 -4.40 4.72
N PHE A 144 5.49 -5.41 5.31
CA PHE A 144 5.85 -6.82 5.15
C PHE A 144 5.75 -7.26 3.69
N CYS A 145 4.67 -6.88 3.01
CA CYS A 145 4.46 -7.14 1.57
C CYS A 145 5.57 -6.56 0.70
N ILE A 146 6.06 -5.37 1.04
CA ILE A 146 7.13 -4.72 0.29
C ILE A 146 8.51 -5.34 0.58
N SER A 147 8.74 -5.78 1.83
CA SER A 147 10.08 -6.18 2.32
C SER A 147 10.35 -7.68 2.23
N ILE A 148 9.34 -8.52 2.46
CA ILE A 148 9.51 -9.97 2.58
C ILE A 148 8.72 -10.70 1.51
N TRP A 149 7.40 -10.70 1.62
CA TRP A 149 6.52 -11.47 0.75
C TRP A 149 5.12 -10.86 0.69
N CYS A 150 4.52 -10.85 -0.50
CA CYS A 150 3.23 -10.23 -0.75
C CYS A 150 2.20 -11.27 -1.19
N PRO A 151 1.12 -11.52 -0.42
CA PRO A 151 0.06 -12.45 -0.79
C PRO A 151 -0.69 -12.00 -2.06
N PHE A 152 -0.76 -10.70 -2.30
CA PHE A 152 -1.40 -10.16 -3.50
C PHE A 152 -0.69 -10.52 -4.81
N LYS A 153 0.57 -10.97 -4.78
CA LYS A 153 1.23 -11.52 -5.97
C LYS A 153 0.46 -12.66 -6.61
N TRP A 154 -0.18 -13.49 -5.79
CA TRP A 154 -1.02 -14.60 -6.25
C TRP A 154 -2.26 -14.10 -6.97
N LEU A 155 -2.96 -13.14 -6.38
CA LEU A 155 -4.22 -12.61 -6.92
C LEU A 155 -4.00 -11.84 -8.23
N ILE A 156 -2.94 -11.04 -8.30
CA ILE A 156 -2.67 -10.13 -9.42
C ILE A 156 -1.78 -10.80 -10.46
N LYS A 157 -1.10 -11.89 -10.10
CA LYS A 157 -0.07 -12.55 -10.94
C LYS A 157 1.02 -11.56 -11.38
N ASN A 158 1.43 -10.67 -10.46
CA ASN A 158 2.46 -9.67 -10.71
C ASN A 158 3.78 -10.06 -10.03
N LYS A 159 4.89 -9.92 -10.76
CA LYS A 159 6.22 -10.32 -10.31
C LYS A 159 6.85 -9.32 -9.32
N CYS A 160 6.52 -8.04 -9.44
CA CYS A 160 7.22 -6.98 -8.72
C CYS A 160 6.28 -5.94 -8.11
N CYS A 161 6.57 -5.50 -6.87
CA CYS A 161 5.83 -4.43 -6.20
C CYS A 161 5.98 -3.07 -6.91
N ASN A 162 7.07 -2.84 -7.67
CA ASN A 162 7.25 -1.61 -8.43
C ASN A 162 6.22 -1.40 -9.54
N THR A 163 5.70 -2.49 -10.11
CA THR A 163 4.69 -2.49 -11.18
C THR A 163 3.32 -2.89 -10.66
N CYS A 164 3.15 -3.01 -9.34
CA CYS A 164 1.92 -3.50 -8.73
C CYS A 164 0.89 -2.37 -8.58
N ARG A 165 -0.27 -2.50 -9.24
CA ARG A 165 -1.38 -1.56 -9.12
C ARG A 165 -1.93 -1.50 -7.69
N ILE A 166 -2.04 -2.64 -7.01
CA ILE A 166 -2.60 -2.72 -5.64
C ILE A 166 -1.70 -2.04 -4.59
N ASN A 167 -0.42 -1.90 -4.85
CA ASN A 167 0.46 -1.15 -3.95
C ASN A 167 0.00 0.31 -3.74
N ASN A 168 -0.80 0.84 -4.66
CA ASN A 168 -1.41 2.16 -4.55
C ASN A 168 -2.62 2.17 -3.60
N TRP A 169 -3.26 1.02 -3.40
CA TRP A 169 -4.44 0.87 -2.55
C TRP A 169 -4.10 0.63 -1.09
N GLY A 170 -2.80 0.37 -0.78
CA GLY A 170 -2.36 -0.08 0.54
C GLY A 170 -2.87 0.77 1.70
N TYR A 171 -2.93 2.11 1.55
CA TYR A 171 -3.43 2.97 2.63
C TYR A 171 -4.94 2.93 2.78
N LEU A 172 -5.72 2.92 1.69
CA LEU A 172 -7.16 2.73 1.83
C LEU A 172 -7.47 1.38 2.46
N MET A 173 -6.75 0.33 2.03
CA MET A 173 -6.89 -0.99 2.61
C MET A 173 -6.55 -0.97 4.11
N ALA A 174 -5.42 -0.33 4.49
CA ALA A 174 -5.01 -0.27 5.89
C ALA A 174 -5.99 0.51 6.76
N PHE A 175 -6.55 1.61 6.26
CA PHE A 175 -7.47 2.47 7.01
C PHE A 175 -8.94 2.08 6.88
N SER A 176 -9.30 1.11 6.02
CA SER A 176 -10.69 0.69 5.80
C SER A 176 -11.45 0.28 7.06
N PRO A 177 -10.86 -0.34 8.12
CA PRO A 177 -11.59 -0.63 9.35
C PRO A 177 -12.11 0.62 10.08
N LEU A 178 -11.48 1.78 9.84
CA LEU A 178 -11.90 3.05 10.44
C LEU A 178 -13.27 3.54 9.96
N ILE A 179 -13.81 2.98 8.86
CA ILE A 179 -15.17 3.31 8.40
C ILE A 179 -16.22 2.99 9.46
N LEU A 180 -15.93 2.02 10.33
CA LEU A 180 -16.81 1.58 11.42
C LEU A 180 -16.76 2.51 12.65
N ILE A 181 -15.85 3.48 12.67
CA ILE A 181 -15.68 4.43 13.78
C ILE A 181 -16.01 5.83 13.27
N PRO A 182 -17.27 6.28 13.41
CA PRO A 182 -17.68 7.58 12.91
C PRO A 182 -17.02 8.71 13.71
N SER A 183 -16.10 9.43 13.06
CA SER A 183 -15.54 10.67 13.60
C SER A 183 -14.95 11.50 12.46
N PHE A 184 -14.82 12.82 12.68
CA PHE A 184 -14.13 13.69 11.71
C PHE A 184 -12.72 13.21 11.41
N TRP A 185 -12.00 12.75 12.41
CA TRP A 185 -10.60 12.32 12.30
C TRP A 185 -10.44 11.05 11.44
N THR A 186 -11.30 10.07 11.62
CA THR A 186 -11.27 8.82 10.85
C THR A 186 -11.72 9.05 9.41
N TYR A 187 -12.80 9.79 9.22
CA TYR A 187 -13.35 10.03 7.89
C TYR A 187 -12.47 10.94 7.05
N SER A 188 -11.73 11.90 7.64
CA SER A 188 -10.77 12.70 6.90
C SER A 188 -9.60 11.87 6.36
N ILE A 189 -9.11 10.87 7.13
CA ILE A 189 -8.08 9.94 6.66
C ILE A 189 -8.62 9.06 5.52
N LEU A 190 -9.83 8.53 5.67
CA LEU A 190 -10.48 7.74 4.62
C LEU A 190 -10.69 8.55 3.35
N PHE A 191 -11.16 9.76 3.46
CA PHE A 191 -11.36 10.68 2.32
C PHE A 191 -10.05 10.93 1.58
N LEU A 192 -8.95 11.28 2.29
CA LEU A 192 -7.64 11.46 1.67
C LEU A 192 -7.10 10.17 1.02
N SER A 193 -7.37 9.02 1.63
CA SER A 193 -6.99 7.73 1.07
C SER A 193 -7.75 7.43 -0.22
N ILE A 194 -9.05 7.74 -0.27
CA ILE A 194 -9.88 7.62 -1.47
C ILE A 194 -9.38 8.57 -2.57
N LEU A 195 -9.11 9.84 -2.25
CA LEU A 195 -8.55 10.78 -3.23
C LEU A 195 -7.23 10.27 -3.82
N THR A 196 -6.36 9.70 -2.99
CA THR A 196 -5.11 9.12 -3.45
C THR A 196 -5.35 7.97 -4.43
N ILE A 197 -6.30 7.07 -4.14
CA ILE A 197 -6.65 5.98 -5.07
C ILE A 197 -7.26 6.52 -6.36
N VAL A 198 -8.22 7.44 -6.27
CA VAL A 198 -8.86 8.03 -7.45
C VAL A 198 -7.80 8.63 -8.39
N GLN A 199 -6.81 9.36 -7.84
CA GLN A 199 -5.70 9.89 -8.63
C GLN A 199 -4.91 8.78 -9.35
N TRP A 200 -4.60 7.67 -8.65
CA TRP A 200 -3.83 6.57 -9.21
C TRP A 200 -4.61 5.77 -10.24
N GLU A 201 -5.87 5.51 -9.99
CA GLU A 201 -6.76 4.81 -10.93
C GLU A 201 -7.01 5.65 -12.19
N TYR A 202 -7.18 6.96 -12.03
CA TYR A 202 -7.26 7.89 -13.15
C TYR A 202 -5.98 7.86 -14.00
N LEU A 203 -4.80 7.89 -13.36
CA LEU A 203 -3.52 7.79 -14.06
C LEU A 203 -3.35 6.45 -14.78
N PHE A 204 -3.77 5.34 -14.15
CA PHE A 204 -3.71 4.02 -14.77
C PHE A 204 -4.66 3.91 -15.97
N TYR A 205 -5.85 4.46 -15.86
CA TYR A 205 -6.83 4.44 -16.95
C TYR A 205 -6.40 5.31 -18.13
N THR A 206 -5.86 6.50 -17.85
CA THR A 206 -5.50 7.47 -18.90
C THR A 206 -4.12 7.17 -19.52
N TYR A 207 -3.16 6.68 -18.72
CA TYR A 207 -1.77 6.48 -19.13
C TYR A 207 -1.23 5.11 -18.69
N PRO A 208 -1.84 4.00 -19.14
CA PRO A 208 -1.47 2.65 -18.68
C PRO A 208 -0.04 2.28 -19.02
N GLU A 209 0.54 2.84 -20.08
CA GLU A 209 1.94 2.65 -20.50
C GLU A 209 2.94 3.05 -19.43
N ARG A 210 2.60 4.03 -18.56
CA ARG A 210 3.48 4.46 -17.48
C ARG A 210 3.64 3.41 -16.37
N PHE A 211 2.70 2.47 -16.27
CA PHE A 211 2.69 1.40 -15.27
C PHE A 211 3.38 0.13 -15.77
N TYR A 212 3.72 0.06 -17.06
CA TYR A 212 4.28 -1.13 -17.67
C TYR A 212 5.78 -0.97 -17.90
N GLU A 213 6.57 -1.95 -17.44
CA GLU A 213 8.04 -1.91 -17.50
C GLU A 213 8.59 -1.79 -18.92
N LEU A 214 7.91 -2.36 -19.92
CA LEU A 214 8.35 -2.26 -21.32
C LEU A 214 8.24 -0.83 -21.89
N TYR A 215 7.42 0.03 -21.31
CA TYR A 215 7.25 1.42 -21.72
C TYR A 215 7.90 2.42 -20.77
N ASN A 216 8.10 2.06 -19.49
CA ASN A 216 8.68 2.95 -18.49
C ASN A 216 10.04 2.42 -18.01
N ALA A 217 11.12 3.02 -18.50
CA ALA A 217 12.49 2.62 -18.17
C ALA A 217 12.78 2.63 -16.65
N ASN A 218 12.11 3.51 -15.88
CA ASN A 218 12.27 3.57 -14.44
C ASN A 218 11.68 2.36 -13.70
N LEU A 219 10.79 1.60 -14.33
CA LEU A 219 10.20 0.39 -13.74
C LEU A 219 11.02 -0.86 -14.07
N MET A 220 11.93 -0.80 -15.03
CA MET A 220 12.75 -1.94 -15.42
C MET A 220 13.66 -2.41 -14.28
N CYS A 221 13.84 -3.73 -14.17
CA CYS A 221 14.71 -4.33 -13.16
C CYS A 221 16.14 -3.85 -13.22
N LYS A 222 16.68 -3.56 -14.42
CA LYS A 222 18.04 -3.02 -14.61
C LYS A 222 18.25 -1.65 -13.96
N ASN A 223 17.18 -0.84 -13.83
CA ASN A 223 17.21 0.48 -13.23
C ASN A 223 16.70 0.45 -11.77
N CYS A 224 16.40 -0.74 -11.23
CA CYS A 224 15.89 -0.88 -9.88
C CYS A 224 17.03 -0.88 -8.85
N LYS A 225 16.97 0.06 -7.90
CA LYS A 225 17.93 0.13 -6.78
C LYS A 225 17.71 -0.93 -5.70
N LYS A 226 16.56 -1.64 -5.73
CA LYS A 226 16.23 -2.70 -4.77
C LYS A 226 16.62 -4.06 -5.36
N LYS A 227 17.47 -4.80 -4.67
CA LYS A 227 17.75 -6.21 -4.99
C LYS A 227 16.54 -7.05 -4.57
N CYS A 228 15.68 -7.38 -5.54
CA CYS A 228 14.54 -8.26 -5.31
C CYS A 228 14.99 -9.72 -5.28
N ARG A 229 14.37 -10.55 -4.41
CA ARG A 229 14.58 -12.00 -4.39
C ARG A 229 14.19 -12.69 -5.73
N ALA A 230 13.27 -12.10 -6.50
CA ALA A 230 12.89 -12.62 -7.82
C ALA A 230 14.06 -12.71 -8.81
N VAL A 231 15.10 -11.87 -8.66
CA VAL A 231 16.30 -11.89 -9.53
C VAL A 231 17.33 -12.94 -9.05
N SER A 232 17.22 -13.43 -7.80
CA SER A 232 18.15 -14.42 -7.25
C SER A 232 17.79 -15.87 -7.60
N SER A 233 16.57 -16.12 -8.07
CA SER A 233 16.07 -17.47 -8.39
C SER A 233 16.33 -17.94 -9.81
N GLY A 234 17.20 -17.28 -10.58
CA GLY A 234 17.68 -17.78 -11.88
C GLY A 234 16.68 -17.83 -13.05
N GLU A 235 15.39 -17.71 -12.77
CA GLU A 235 14.32 -17.85 -13.77
C GLU A 235 14.15 -16.67 -14.73
N GLU A 236 14.82 -15.56 -14.49
CA GLU A 236 14.66 -14.31 -15.26
C GLU A 236 15.80 -14.03 -16.26
N ARG A 237 16.80 -14.91 -16.39
CA ARG A 237 17.85 -14.72 -17.40
C ARG A 237 17.42 -15.12 -18.81
N ALA A 238 16.43 -16.00 -18.95
CA ALA A 238 15.99 -16.53 -20.25
C ALA A 238 15.07 -15.58 -21.06
N GLY A 239 14.60 -14.49 -20.51
CA GLY A 239 13.71 -13.54 -21.19
C GLY A 239 14.33 -12.16 -21.47
N ARG A 240 15.65 -12.04 -21.50
CA ARG A 240 16.36 -10.77 -21.71
C ARG A 240 16.99 -10.62 -23.10
N ASP A 241 17.03 -11.68 -23.88
CA ASP A 241 17.72 -11.73 -25.18
C ASP A 241 16.76 -11.97 -26.37
N GLU A 242 15.45 -11.72 -26.21
CA GLU A 242 14.49 -11.70 -27.30
C GLU A 242 13.77 -10.35 -27.44
#